data_9a7732b537f41f92e0297b0574932b7f
#
_entry.id   9a7732b537f41f92e0297b0574932b7f
#
_cell.length_a   1.000
_cell.length_b   1.000
_cell.length_c   1.000
_cell.angle_alpha   90.00
_cell.angle_beta   90.00
_cell.angle_gamma   90.00
#
_symmetry.space_group_name_H-M   'P 1'
#
loop_
_entity.id
_entity.type
_entity.pdbx_description
1 polymer ?
#
loop_
_entity_poly.entity_id
_entity_poly.type
_entity_poly.pdbx_seq_one_letter_code
_entity_poly.pdbx_strand_id
1 'polypeptide(L)'
;VPRPLGAEDAYYYTTEVPPDTEGAEQTVKLLKQHLAIPCLESKRRLYDHLTKIVVAGICDSFLEKFPNDELTPEVMELAEEYFYNSPHREPVKFSLLIFGLYGMQNLKETHPDLWQDLMTLARCEEFTFFFLYACRATNYAPQEEVWQLLHCTNSWGKVYAINSAEFNTPGKQQWLIENGYDLSIEYPPLSVKMITEAKLAEVLQAETIDYATYKGAAAILNNFVLLLNNFEPNVIEQNFNTTSIDLEQLLTNLLRHAPSYATKPEEILDIVALCIGLNTLVDTQNWYKLSANQCHTIIAACDKIIYQKDWQEEIDNTLITEEGVNYPLCDFAYEVDIDIWPRLFSYFCERPTEIQLLPYLLAFTGDDRSQKVLDVVEKNIYQYLID
;
A
#
# COMPACT_ATOMS: atom_id res chain seq x y z
N VAL A 1 3.50 -13.74 -9.89
CA VAL A 1 3.86 -12.32 -9.77
C VAL A 1 4.86 -12.20 -8.63
N PRO A 2 6.04 -11.56 -8.81
CA PRO A 2 6.97 -11.34 -7.71
C PRO A 2 6.29 -10.49 -6.62
N ARG A 3 6.54 -10.82 -5.35
CA ARG A 3 6.02 -10.04 -4.23
C ARG A 3 6.68 -8.66 -4.21
N PRO A 4 5.95 -7.59 -3.87
CA PRO A 4 6.55 -6.27 -3.66
C PRO A 4 7.67 -6.33 -2.61
N LEU A 5 8.66 -5.45 -2.73
CA LEU A 5 9.71 -5.31 -1.72
C LEU A 5 9.10 -4.94 -0.36
N GLY A 6 9.61 -5.52 0.73
CA GLY A 6 9.07 -5.33 2.08
C GLY A 6 7.78 -6.10 2.40
N ALA A 7 7.19 -6.83 1.43
CA ALA A 7 5.93 -7.56 1.66
C ALA A 7 6.05 -8.70 2.67
N GLU A 8 7.22 -9.31 2.80
CA GLU A 8 7.47 -10.36 3.78
C GLU A 8 7.50 -9.80 5.20
N ASP A 9 8.14 -8.64 5.37
CA ASP A 9 8.18 -7.93 6.65
C ASP A 9 6.80 -7.37 7.01
N ALA A 10 6.06 -6.88 5.99
CA ALA A 10 4.70 -6.41 6.15
C ALA A 10 3.76 -7.48 6.72
N TYR A 11 3.93 -8.74 6.33
CA TYR A 11 3.17 -9.85 6.87
C TYR A 11 3.29 -9.94 8.39
N TYR A 12 4.50 -9.81 8.94
CA TYR A 12 4.72 -9.80 10.40
C TYR A 12 4.23 -8.51 11.08
N TYR A 13 4.24 -7.40 10.37
CA TYR A 13 3.83 -6.11 10.92
C TYR A 13 2.30 -5.91 10.92
N THR A 14 1.60 -6.48 9.93
CA THR A 14 0.17 -6.21 9.69
C THR A 14 -0.76 -7.35 10.10
N THR A 15 -0.20 -8.52 10.42
CA THR A 15 -0.98 -9.69 10.83
C THR A 15 -0.62 -10.09 12.27
N GLU A 16 -1.55 -10.77 12.95
CA GLU A 16 -1.33 -11.31 14.30
C GLU A 16 -0.46 -12.60 14.28
N VAL A 17 0.60 -12.60 13.49
CA VAL A 17 1.54 -13.72 13.48
C VAL A 17 2.32 -13.72 14.79
N PRO A 18 2.35 -14.84 15.53
CA PRO A 18 3.15 -14.92 16.73
C PRO A 18 4.63 -14.65 16.43
N PRO A 19 5.35 -13.91 17.28
CA PRO A 19 6.77 -13.68 17.09
C PRO A 19 7.54 -15.00 17.14
N ASP A 20 8.58 -15.11 16.31
CA ASP A 20 9.52 -16.25 16.32
C ASP A 20 10.46 -16.14 17.52
N THR A 21 9.98 -16.56 18.69
CA THR A 21 10.74 -16.53 19.94
C THR A 21 11.89 -17.51 19.94
N GLU A 22 11.78 -18.66 19.26
CA GLU A 22 12.83 -19.66 19.13
C GLU A 22 13.99 -19.13 18.25
N GLY A 23 13.66 -18.53 17.12
CA GLY A 23 14.62 -17.85 16.25
C GLY A 23 15.36 -16.73 16.96
N ALA A 24 14.65 -15.92 17.77
CA ALA A 24 15.27 -14.89 18.61
C ALA A 24 16.25 -15.45 19.64
N GLU A 25 15.86 -16.49 20.38
CA GLU A 25 16.71 -17.16 21.36
C GLU A 25 17.98 -17.74 20.73
N GLN A 26 17.82 -18.39 19.59
CA GLN A 26 18.95 -18.95 18.86
C GLN A 26 19.88 -17.84 18.33
N THR A 27 19.33 -16.72 17.86
CA THR A 27 20.11 -15.55 17.41
C THR A 27 20.94 -14.99 18.56
N VAL A 28 20.34 -14.74 19.73
CA VAL A 28 21.03 -14.26 20.93
C VAL A 28 22.14 -15.23 21.37
N LYS A 29 21.82 -16.52 21.38
CA LYS A 29 22.81 -17.57 21.75
C LYS A 29 24.02 -17.58 20.81
N LEU A 30 23.79 -17.52 19.49
CA LEU A 30 24.87 -17.55 18.50
C LEU A 30 25.71 -16.26 18.57
N LEU A 31 25.04 -15.10 18.77
CA LEU A 31 25.75 -13.84 18.97
C LEU A 31 26.66 -13.89 20.21
N LYS A 32 26.13 -14.31 21.38
CA LYS A 32 26.91 -14.48 22.62
C LYS A 32 28.05 -15.48 22.47
N GLN A 33 27.86 -16.58 21.74
CA GLN A 33 28.93 -17.52 21.42
C GLN A 33 30.04 -16.89 20.58
N HIS A 34 29.66 -16.07 19.58
CA HIS A 34 30.65 -15.37 18.77
C HIS A 34 31.46 -14.35 19.60
N LEU A 35 30.77 -13.57 20.45
CA LEU A 35 31.42 -12.59 21.31
C LEU A 35 32.36 -13.22 22.34
N ALA A 36 31.98 -14.38 22.88
CA ALA A 36 32.81 -15.10 23.84
C ALA A 36 34.08 -15.71 23.19
N ILE A 37 33.99 -16.19 21.95
CA ILE A 37 35.10 -16.81 21.20
C ILE A 37 35.02 -16.32 19.75
N PRO A 38 35.53 -15.11 19.46
CA PRO A 38 35.51 -14.56 18.12
C PRO A 38 36.36 -15.39 17.16
N CYS A 39 35.72 -16.09 16.23
CA CYS A 39 36.40 -16.85 15.19
C CYS A 39 35.51 -16.92 13.94
N LEU A 40 36.11 -17.28 12.80
CA LEU A 40 35.40 -17.36 11.52
C LEU A 40 34.23 -18.37 11.58
N GLU A 41 34.40 -19.47 12.29
CA GLU A 41 33.38 -20.52 12.42
C GLU A 41 32.15 -20.02 13.21
N SER A 42 32.33 -19.35 14.36
CA SER A 42 31.24 -18.81 15.16
C SER A 42 30.51 -17.70 14.41
N LYS A 43 31.22 -16.83 13.68
CA LYS A 43 30.65 -15.80 12.83
C LYS A 43 29.82 -16.40 11.70
N ARG A 44 30.38 -17.43 11.02
CA ARG A 44 29.65 -18.11 9.94
C ARG A 44 28.37 -18.76 10.44
N ARG A 45 28.36 -19.39 11.61
CA ARG A 45 27.16 -19.99 12.19
C ARG A 45 26.05 -18.96 12.45
N LEU A 46 26.40 -17.78 12.98
CA LEU A 46 25.45 -16.68 13.16
C LEU A 46 24.94 -16.19 11.82
N TYR A 47 25.82 -15.95 10.85
CA TYR A 47 25.44 -15.52 9.51
C TYR A 47 24.51 -16.53 8.82
N ASP A 48 24.87 -17.81 8.80
CA ASP A 48 24.08 -18.90 8.19
C ASP A 48 22.70 -19.06 8.88
N HIS A 49 22.59 -18.73 10.16
CA HIS A 49 21.32 -18.69 10.88
C HIS A 49 20.49 -17.49 10.42
N LEU A 50 21.05 -16.28 10.41
CA LEU A 50 20.36 -15.06 9.99
C LEU A 50 19.83 -15.16 8.56
N THR A 51 20.53 -15.84 7.65
CA THR A 51 20.07 -16.02 6.26
C THR A 51 18.85 -16.96 6.11
N LYS A 52 18.46 -17.65 7.18
CA LYS A 52 17.35 -18.65 7.15
C LYS A 52 16.12 -18.21 7.91
N ILE A 53 16.18 -17.11 8.62
CA ILE A 53 15.06 -16.56 9.37
C ILE A 53 14.56 -15.27 8.70
N VAL A 54 13.35 -14.85 9.04
CA VAL A 54 12.83 -13.53 8.71
C VAL A 54 13.04 -12.63 9.92
N VAL A 55 13.92 -11.65 9.81
CA VAL A 55 14.32 -10.80 10.94
C VAL A 55 13.13 -10.02 11.52
N ALA A 56 12.15 -9.64 10.69
CA ALA A 56 10.91 -9.01 11.17
C ALA A 56 10.17 -9.87 12.22
N GLY A 57 10.21 -11.19 12.07
CA GLY A 57 9.55 -12.12 13.01
C GLY A 57 10.24 -12.23 14.36
N ILE A 58 11.51 -11.86 14.47
CA ILE A 58 12.26 -11.95 15.73
C ILE A 58 12.46 -10.61 16.44
N CYS A 59 12.13 -9.46 15.82
CA CYS A 59 12.49 -8.11 16.29
C CYS A 59 12.23 -7.90 17.78
N ASP A 60 10.96 -7.99 18.18
CA ASP A 60 10.55 -7.69 19.56
C ASP A 60 11.17 -8.67 20.56
N SER A 61 11.10 -9.97 20.25
CA SER A 61 11.68 -11.03 21.11
C SER A 61 13.19 -10.93 21.22
N PHE A 62 13.88 -10.49 20.17
CA PHE A 62 15.34 -10.28 20.22
C PHE A 62 15.68 -9.09 21.13
N LEU A 63 14.99 -7.96 20.99
CA LEU A 63 15.21 -6.78 21.82
C LEU A 63 14.92 -7.04 23.32
N GLU A 64 13.92 -7.88 23.64
CA GLU A 64 13.64 -8.31 25.01
C GLU A 64 14.74 -9.19 25.61
N LYS A 65 15.37 -10.03 24.79
CA LYS A 65 16.35 -11.04 25.24
C LYS A 65 17.81 -10.59 25.15
N PHE A 66 18.09 -9.53 24.43
CA PHE A 66 19.42 -8.92 24.26
C PHE A 66 19.37 -7.48 24.77
N PRO A 67 19.64 -7.25 26.08
CA PRO A 67 19.53 -5.94 26.69
C PRO A 67 20.69 -5.01 26.25
N ASN A 68 20.43 -3.70 26.34
CA ASN A 68 21.36 -2.67 25.84
C ASN A 68 22.74 -2.68 26.52
N ASP A 69 22.85 -3.18 27.76
CA ASP A 69 24.12 -3.31 28.48
C ASP A 69 25.02 -4.44 27.95
N GLU A 70 24.50 -5.30 27.10
CA GLU A 70 25.28 -6.30 26.37
C GLU A 70 25.81 -5.77 25.01
N LEU A 71 25.47 -4.54 24.64
CA LEU A 71 25.93 -3.91 23.41
C LEU A 71 27.38 -3.43 23.58
N THR A 72 28.31 -4.20 23.05
CA THR A 72 29.75 -3.88 23.08
C THR A 72 30.21 -3.32 21.73
N PRO A 73 31.45 -2.71 21.67
CA PRO A 73 32.02 -2.28 20.38
C PRO A 73 32.09 -3.39 19.34
N GLU A 74 32.39 -4.61 19.78
CA GLU A 74 32.51 -5.79 18.88
C GLU A 74 31.15 -6.15 18.24
N VAL A 75 30.04 -5.93 18.96
CA VAL A 75 28.68 -6.11 18.38
C VAL A 75 28.43 -5.06 17.31
N MET A 76 28.84 -3.81 17.54
CA MET A 76 28.73 -2.73 16.56
C MET A 76 29.58 -2.99 15.32
N GLU A 77 30.84 -3.41 15.50
CA GLU A 77 31.75 -3.78 14.39
C GLU A 77 31.15 -4.91 13.54
N LEU A 78 30.53 -5.91 14.17
CA LEU A 78 29.88 -7.02 13.49
C LEU A 78 28.64 -6.52 12.70
N ALA A 79 27.86 -5.63 13.30
CA ALA A 79 26.69 -5.05 12.63
C ALA A 79 27.11 -4.21 11.42
N GLU A 80 28.14 -3.36 11.56
CA GLU A 80 28.69 -2.59 10.44
C GLU A 80 29.21 -3.52 9.33
N GLU A 81 29.88 -4.60 9.69
CA GLU A 81 30.37 -5.57 8.70
C GLU A 81 29.21 -6.22 7.92
N TYR A 82 28.14 -6.61 8.61
CA TYR A 82 26.96 -7.17 7.93
C TYR A 82 26.25 -6.12 7.08
N PHE A 83 26.16 -4.89 7.57
CA PHE A 83 25.56 -3.77 6.85
C PHE A 83 26.24 -3.51 5.50
N TYR A 84 27.57 -3.42 5.50
CA TYR A 84 28.34 -3.07 4.30
C TYR A 84 28.66 -4.24 3.38
N ASN A 85 28.80 -5.45 3.92
CA ASN A 85 29.39 -6.57 3.17
C ASN A 85 28.45 -7.75 2.97
N SER A 86 27.25 -7.79 3.59
CA SER A 86 26.34 -8.91 3.39
C SER A 86 25.65 -8.83 2.03
N PRO A 87 25.75 -9.89 1.20
CA PRO A 87 24.93 -10.00 -0.01
C PRO A 87 23.50 -10.46 0.27
N HIS A 88 23.16 -10.78 1.53
CA HIS A 88 21.84 -11.25 1.93
C HIS A 88 21.11 -10.21 2.78
N ARG A 89 19.83 -9.98 2.51
CA ARG A 89 19.05 -8.92 3.15
C ARG A 89 18.85 -9.10 4.65
N GLU A 90 18.67 -10.33 5.15
CA GLU A 90 18.32 -10.55 6.55
C GLU A 90 19.47 -10.19 7.53
N PRO A 91 20.76 -10.52 7.29
CA PRO A 91 21.86 -9.97 8.09
C PRO A 91 21.95 -8.44 8.05
N VAL A 92 21.60 -7.79 6.92
CA VAL A 92 21.52 -6.32 6.85
C VAL A 92 20.39 -5.79 7.72
N LYS A 93 19.19 -6.40 7.68
CA LYS A 93 18.07 -6.06 8.57
C LYS A 93 18.45 -6.24 10.03
N PHE A 94 19.14 -7.30 10.37
CA PHE A 94 19.66 -7.52 11.72
C PHE A 94 20.62 -6.41 12.17
N SER A 95 21.48 -5.89 11.27
CA SER A 95 22.34 -4.75 11.58
C SER A 95 21.54 -3.51 12.01
N LEU A 96 20.40 -3.24 11.33
CA LEU A 96 19.54 -2.11 11.70
C LEU A 96 18.94 -2.28 13.11
N LEU A 97 18.64 -3.51 13.53
CA LEU A 97 18.19 -3.76 14.92
C LEU A 97 19.31 -3.44 15.93
N ILE A 98 20.54 -3.83 15.64
CA ILE A 98 21.70 -3.52 16.50
C ILE A 98 21.93 -2.01 16.55
N PHE A 99 21.87 -1.30 15.44
CA PHE A 99 21.95 0.16 15.39
C PHE A 99 20.82 0.83 16.19
N GLY A 100 19.61 0.24 16.17
CA GLY A 100 18.52 0.64 17.04
C GLY A 100 18.88 0.52 18.52
N LEU A 101 19.49 -0.57 18.96
CA LEU A 101 19.98 -0.74 20.34
C LEU A 101 21.06 0.28 20.72
N TYR A 102 21.97 0.62 19.81
CA TYR A 102 22.97 1.67 20.03
C TYR A 102 22.34 3.05 20.21
N GLY A 103 21.17 3.26 19.62
CA GLY A 103 20.43 4.50 19.66
C GLY A 103 20.58 5.32 18.38
N MET A 104 19.53 5.39 17.61
CA MET A 104 19.54 6.04 16.28
C MET A 104 19.91 7.52 16.34
N GLN A 105 19.51 8.26 17.39
CA GLN A 105 19.93 9.65 17.59
C GLN A 105 21.44 9.73 17.87
N ASN A 106 21.94 8.88 18.76
CA ASN A 106 23.37 8.83 19.09
C ASN A 106 24.20 8.47 17.84
N LEU A 107 23.72 7.53 17.04
CA LEU A 107 24.38 7.15 15.78
C LEU A 107 24.46 8.34 14.80
N LYS A 108 23.38 9.10 14.63
CA LYS A 108 23.36 10.29 13.80
C LYS A 108 24.40 11.34 14.22
N GLU A 109 24.57 11.50 15.55
CA GLU A 109 25.50 12.49 16.12
C GLU A 109 26.97 12.04 16.07
N THR A 110 27.23 10.76 16.29
CA THR A 110 28.57 10.21 16.46
C THR A 110 29.16 9.56 15.22
N HIS A 111 28.29 9.05 14.30
CA HIS A 111 28.67 8.32 13.08
C HIS A 111 27.92 8.90 11.86
N PRO A 112 28.16 10.16 11.46
CA PRO A 112 27.38 10.82 10.41
C PRO A 112 27.47 10.14 9.03
N ASP A 113 28.60 9.51 8.71
CA ASP A 113 28.77 8.77 7.45
C ASP A 113 27.88 7.52 7.42
N LEU A 114 27.89 6.72 8.49
CA LEU A 114 27.01 5.56 8.64
C LEU A 114 25.53 5.98 8.62
N TRP A 115 25.20 7.12 9.26
CA TRP A 115 23.82 7.67 9.19
C TRP A 115 23.40 7.97 7.77
N GLN A 116 24.27 8.59 6.96
CA GLN A 116 23.99 8.89 5.56
C GLN A 116 23.77 7.62 4.72
N ASP A 117 24.57 6.58 4.97
CA ASP A 117 24.43 5.29 4.31
C ASP A 117 23.15 4.57 4.74
N LEU A 118 22.77 4.64 6.01
CA LEU A 118 21.49 4.14 6.53
C LEU A 118 20.30 4.83 5.87
N MET A 119 20.34 6.17 5.73
CA MET A 119 19.29 6.93 5.04
C MET A 119 19.22 6.56 3.56
N THR A 120 20.34 6.24 2.93
CA THR A 120 20.38 5.77 1.54
C THR A 120 19.72 4.39 1.43
N LEU A 121 20.04 3.48 2.34
CA LEU A 121 19.44 2.15 2.39
C LEU A 121 17.95 2.21 2.70
N ALA A 122 17.52 3.07 3.63
CA ALA A 122 16.12 3.21 4.03
C ALA A 122 15.18 3.67 2.90
N ARG A 123 15.72 4.24 1.82
CA ARG A 123 14.94 4.55 0.59
C ARG A 123 14.57 3.31 -0.21
N CYS A 124 15.23 2.18 0.02
CA CYS A 124 14.81 0.89 -0.52
C CYS A 124 13.72 0.30 0.38
N GLU A 125 12.54 0.03 -0.18
CA GLU A 125 11.35 -0.41 0.54
C GLU A 125 11.56 -1.65 1.41
N GLU A 126 12.50 -2.51 1.04
CA GLU A 126 12.91 -3.68 1.81
C GLU A 126 13.50 -3.33 3.19
N PHE A 127 14.06 -2.13 3.35
CA PHE A 127 14.73 -1.71 4.58
C PHE A 127 14.05 -0.55 5.30
N THR A 128 13.08 0.11 4.68
CA THR A 128 12.34 1.25 5.26
C THR A 128 11.73 0.89 6.61
N PHE A 129 11.10 -0.27 6.71
CA PHE A 129 10.53 -0.77 7.96
C PHE A 129 11.57 -0.82 9.09
N PHE A 130 12.72 -1.44 8.84
CA PHE A 130 13.76 -1.64 9.86
C PHE A 130 14.39 -0.34 10.34
N PHE A 131 14.61 0.62 9.42
CA PHE A 131 15.06 1.94 9.80
C PHE A 131 14.07 2.64 10.75
N LEU A 132 12.79 2.66 10.38
CA LEU A 132 11.73 3.27 11.18
C LEU A 132 11.48 2.51 12.50
N TYR A 133 11.58 1.18 12.46
CA TYR A 133 11.49 0.34 13.65
C TYR A 133 12.62 0.63 14.64
N ALA A 134 13.86 0.71 14.17
CA ALA A 134 15.04 1.06 14.97
C ALA A 134 14.90 2.44 15.61
N CYS A 135 14.39 3.44 14.87
CA CYS A 135 14.09 4.76 15.40
C CYS A 135 13.04 4.70 16.52
N ARG A 136 11.94 3.97 16.31
CA ARG A 136 10.86 3.81 17.28
C ARG A 136 11.32 3.09 18.55
N ALA A 137 12.12 2.04 18.42
CA ALA A 137 12.64 1.27 19.56
C ALA A 137 13.47 2.14 20.53
N THR A 138 14.02 3.25 20.06
CA THR A 138 14.78 4.22 20.85
C THR A 138 14.03 5.52 21.15
N ASN A 139 12.72 5.56 20.89
CA ASN A 139 11.89 6.76 21.02
C ASN A 139 12.44 7.97 20.23
N TYR A 140 13.17 7.72 19.16
CA TYR A 140 13.65 8.75 18.25
C TYR A 140 12.70 8.91 17.09
N ALA A 141 12.20 10.12 16.87
CA ALA A 141 11.25 10.43 15.80
C ALA A 141 11.87 11.43 14.80
N PRO A 142 12.69 10.97 13.85
CA PRO A 142 13.38 11.81 12.88
C PRO A 142 12.42 12.31 11.78
N GLN A 143 11.59 13.31 12.10
CA GLN A 143 10.53 13.75 11.20
C GLN A 143 11.01 14.27 9.85
N GLU A 144 12.19 14.88 9.78
CA GLU A 144 12.78 15.32 8.50
C GLU A 144 13.12 14.14 7.60
N GLU A 145 13.72 13.09 8.15
CA GLU A 145 14.06 11.86 7.44
C GLU A 145 12.82 11.07 7.04
N VAL A 146 11.83 10.99 7.92
CA VAL A 146 10.53 10.37 7.60
C VAL A 146 9.88 11.08 6.41
N TRP A 147 9.93 12.42 6.37
CA TRP A 147 9.44 13.18 5.23
C TRP A 147 10.24 12.95 3.94
N GLN A 148 11.55 12.75 4.02
CA GLN A 148 12.34 12.35 2.86
C GLN A 148 11.92 10.96 2.36
N LEU A 149 11.66 10.00 3.26
CA LEU A 149 11.19 8.67 2.89
C LEU A 149 9.82 8.71 2.22
N LEU A 150 8.88 9.54 2.70
CA LEU A 150 7.57 9.74 2.08
C LEU A 150 7.65 10.16 0.61
N HIS A 151 8.67 10.93 0.24
CA HIS A 151 8.85 11.43 -1.13
C HIS A 151 9.63 10.48 -2.05
N CYS A 152 10.29 9.46 -1.53
CA CYS A 152 11.14 8.58 -2.33
C CYS A 152 10.79 7.09 -2.24
N THR A 153 9.86 6.71 -1.35
CA THR A 153 9.34 5.35 -1.25
C THR A 153 7.94 5.24 -1.85
N ASN A 154 7.58 4.01 -2.22
CA ASN A 154 6.24 3.64 -2.66
C ASN A 154 5.83 2.36 -1.91
N SER A 155 4.74 1.68 -2.30
CA SER A 155 4.37 0.38 -1.76
C SER A 155 4.44 0.33 -0.21
N TRP A 156 5.01 -0.72 0.36
CA TRP A 156 5.16 -0.88 1.80
C TRP A 156 6.04 0.17 2.48
N GLY A 157 7.10 0.61 1.80
CA GLY A 157 7.95 1.69 2.33
C GLY A 157 7.17 2.97 2.62
N LYS A 158 6.28 3.37 1.72
CA LYS A 158 5.41 4.55 1.90
C LYS A 158 4.38 4.32 3.02
N VAL A 159 3.81 3.11 3.13
CA VAL A 159 2.90 2.76 4.25
C VAL A 159 3.59 2.95 5.60
N TYR A 160 4.81 2.42 5.76
CA TYR A 160 5.57 2.58 7.00
C TYR A 160 5.93 4.03 7.29
N ALA A 161 6.31 4.79 6.26
CA ALA A 161 6.65 6.21 6.39
C ALA A 161 5.41 7.03 6.79
N ILE A 162 4.24 6.82 6.18
CA ILE A 162 2.98 7.47 6.58
C ILE A 162 2.65 7.13 8.04
N ASN A 163 2.79 5.87 8.46
CA ASN A 163 2.51 5.46 9.84
C ASN A 163 3.45 6.12 10.85
N SER A 164 4.66 6.50 10.45
CA SER A 164 5.68 7.14 11.31
C SER A 164 5.69 8.66 11.24
N ALA A 165 5.05 9.26 10.22
CA ALA A 165 5.02 10.70 10.02
C ALA A 165 4.00 11.40 10.91
N GLU A 166 4.31 12.67 11.23
CA GLU A 166 3.41 13.62 11.90
C GLU A 166 2.81 14.59 10.88
N PHE A 167 1.48 14.66 10.82
CA PHE A 167 0.72 15.55 9.93
C PHE A 167 0.16 16.75 10.69
N ASN A 168 1.01 17.44 11.43
CA ASN A 168 0.67 18.50 12.40
C ASN A 168 0.55 19.91 11.79
N THR A 169 0.71 20.07 10.49
CA THR A 169 0.56 21.36 9.78
C THR A 169 -0.41 21.24 8.60
N PRO A 170 -1.12 22.34 8.22
CA PRO A 170 -2.04 22.30 7.09
C PRO A 170 -1.40 21.80 5.79
N GLY A 171 -0.15 22.21 5.49
CA GLY A 171 0.56 21.76 4.29
C GLY A 171 0.84 20.25 4.28
N LYS A 172 1.18 19.68 5.45
CA LYS A 172 1.38 18.24 5.59
C LYS A 172 0.06 17.46 5.50
N GLN A 173 -1.00 18.00 6.06
CA GLN A 173 -2.36 17.43 5.95
C GLN A 173 -2.83 17.42 4.50
N GLN A 174 -2.65 18.52 3.79
CA GLN A 174 -2.96 18.63 2.37
C GLN A 174 -2.15 17.62 1.54
N TRP A 175 -0.84 17.53 1.79
CA TRP A 175 0.02 16.56 1.12
C TRP A 175 -0.48 15.10 1.33
N LEU A 176 -0.93 14.76 2.54
CA LEU A 176 -1.44 13.44 2.87
C LEU A 176 -2.69 13.10 2.05
N ILE A 177 -3.59 14.07 1.87
CA ILE A 177 -4.79 13.87 1.02
C ILE A 177 -4.36 13.66 -0.43
N GLU A 178 -3.49 14.49 -0.96
CA GLU A 178 -3.14 14.50 -2.39
C GLU A 178 -2.23 13.35 -2.81
N ASN A 179 -1.40 12.82 -1.89
CA ASN A 179 -0.33 11.88 -2.22
C ASN A 179 -0.34 10.59 -1.41
N GLY A 180 -1.02 10.55 -0.27
CA GLY A 180 -0.97 9.40 0.64
C GLY A 180 -1.62 8.14 0.06
N TYR A 181 -2.61 8.30 -0.81
CA TYR A 181 -3.33 7.20 -1.45
C TYR A 181 -2.59 6.60 -2.66
N ASP A 182 -1.60 7.31 -3.23
CA ASP A 182 -0.83 6.83 -4.38
C ASP A 182 0.18 5.77 -3.92
N LEU A 183 -0.31 4.55 -3.84
CA LEU A 183 0.42 3.35 -3.46
C LEU A 183 0.36 2.35 -4.60
N SER A 184 1.48 1.66 -4.86
CA SER A 184 1.50 0.53 -5.81
C SER A 184 0.94 -0.77 -5.22
N ILE A 185 0.43 -0.71 -3.99
CA ILE A 185 -0.23 -1.81 -3.27
C ILE A 185 -1.56 -1.34 -2.70
N GLU A 186 -2.46 -2.29 -2.49
CA GLU A 186 -3.71 -2.05 -1.78
C GLU A 186 -3.51 -2.31 -0.28
N TYR A 187 -3.68 -1.28 0.55
CA TYR A 187 -3.62 -1.39 2.00
C TYR A 187 -4.71 -0.52 2.67
N PRO A 188 -5.97 -0.98 2.67
CA PRO A 188 -7.13 -0.24 3.18
C PRO A 188 -7.00 0.29 4.60
N PRO A 189 -6.32 -0.38 5.56
CA PRO A 189 -6.18 0.12 6.92
C PRO A 189 -5.55 1.51 7.03
N LEU A 190 -4.72 1.91 6.07
CA LEU A 190 -4.08 3.23 6.07
C LEU A 190 -5.09 4.38 5.94
N SER A 191 -6.25 4.13 5.32
CA SER A 191 -7.31 5.12 5.13
C SER A 191 -7.79 5.75 6.44
N VAL A 192 -7.83 4.98 7.55
CA VAL A 192 -8.23 5.48 8.88
C VAL A 192 -7.29 6.61 9.32
N LYS A 193 -5.97 6.39 9.22
CA LYS A 193 -4.97 7.42 9.55
C LYS A 193 -5.09 8.62 8.62
N MET A 194 -5.27 8.40 7.32
CA MET A 194 -5.43 9.48 6.35
C MET A 194 -6.67 10.34 6.65
N ILE A 195 -7.81 9.74 6.97
CA ILE A 195 -9.03 10.47 7.32
C ILE A 195 -8.82 11.33 8.57
N THR A 196 -8.21 10.75 9.61
CA THR A 196 -8.08 11.40 10.92
C THR A 196 -6.97 12.43 10.95
N GLU A 197 -5.77 12.10 10.48
CA GLU A 197 -4.60 12.98 10.52
C GLU A 197 -4.68 14.13 9.50
N ALA A 198 -5.28 13.88 8.33
CA ALA A 198 -5.51 14.93 7.34
C ALA A 198 -6.74 15.79 7.65
N LYS A 199 -7.50 15.46 8.70
CA LYS A 199 -8.77 16.13 9.04
C LYS A 199 -9.73 16.22 7.85
N LEU A 200 -9.87 15.12 7.14
CA LEU A 200 -10.59 15.05 5.88
C LEU A 200 -12.03 15.60 5.98
N ALA A 201 -12.69 15.39 7.12
CA ALA A 201 -14.02 15.90 7.37
C ALA A 201 -14.09 17.45 7.31
N GLU A 202 -13.11 18.14 7.89
CA GLU A 202 -13.02 19.60 7.86
C GLU A 202 -12.76 20.10 6.43
N VAL A 203 -11.85 19.43 5.71
CA VAL A 203 -11.49 19.78 4.32
C VAL A 203 -12.70 19.64 3.40
N LEU A 204 -13.43 18.54 3.48
CA LEU A 204 -14.61 18.29 2.63
C LEU A 204 -15.83 19.17 2.99
N GLN A 205 -15.85 19.82 4.14
CA GLN A 205 -16.89 20.80 4.49
C GLN A 205 -16.73 22.13 3.77
N ALA A 206 -15.55 22.45 3.24
CA ALA A 206 -15.32 23.69 2.49
C ALA A 206 -16.32 23.83 1.33
N GLU A 207 -16.66 25.06 0.97
CA GLU A 207 -17.56 25.34 -0.15
C GLU A 207 -16.97 24.85 -1.48
N THR A 208 -15.67 25.00 -1.65
CA THR A 208 -14.91 24.52 -2.81
C THR A 208 -13.59 23.88 -2.36
N ILE A 209 -13.19 22.84 -3.04
CA ILE A 209 -11.85 22.20 -2.93
C ILE A 209 -11.25 22.15 -4.33
N ASP A 210 -9.94 21.91 -4.45
CA ASP A 210 -9.33 21.70 -5.76
C ASP A 210 -9.46 20.25 -6.24
N TYR A 211 -9.09 19.99 -7.49
CA TYR A 211 -9.18 18.65 -8.09
C TYR A 211 -8.29 17.62 -7.41
N ALA A 212 -7.07 17.99 -7.02
CA ALA A 212 -6.14 17.06 -6.37
C ALA A 212 -6.67 16.62 -5.00
N THR A 213 -7.22 17.56 -4.23
CA THR A 213 -7.92 17.29 -2.96
C THR A 213 -9.15 16.39 -3.16
N TYR A 214 -9.99 16.67 -4.17
CA TYR A 214 -11.14 15.84 -4.49
C TYR A 214 -10.74 14.40 -4.83
N LYS A 215 -9.78 14.23 -5.74
CA LYS A 215 -9.29 12.92 -6.17
C LYS A 215 -8.69 12.13 -5.00
N GLY A 216 -7.85 12.77 -4.19
CA GLY A 216 -7.26 12.14 -3.01
C GLY A 216 -8.32 11.73 -1.98
N ALA A 217 -9.29 12.61 -1.71
CA ALA A 217 -10.40 12.30 -0.80
C ALA A 217 -11.24 11.11 -1.30
N ALA A 218 -11.55 11.05 -2.59
CA ALA A 218 -12.29 9.94 -3.18
C ALA A 218 -11.53 8.61 -3.02
N ALA A 219 -10.24 8.60 -3.35
CA ALA A 219 -9.40 7.41 -3.19
C ALA A 219 -9.26 6.97 -1.72
N ILE A 220 -9.11 7.90 -0.78
CA ILE A 220 -9.06 7.59 0.67
C ILE A 220 -10.38 6.98 1.13
N LEU A 221 -11.52 7.53 0.73
CA LEU A 221 -12.84 7.01 1.12
C LEU A 221 -13.17 5.68 0.45
N ASN A 222 -12.74 5.44 -0.79
CA ASN A 222 -12.82 4.13 -1.43
C ASN A 222 -12.05 3.07 -0.63
N ASN A 223 -10.81 3.37 -0.23
CA ASN A 223 -10.03 2.47 0.60
C ASN A 223 -10.68 2.24 1.98
N PHE A 224 -11.32 3.26 2.56
CA PHE A 224 -12.04 3.09 3.82
C PHE A 224 -13.28 2.19 3.66
N VAL A 225 -14.08 2.36 2.59
CA VAL A 225 -15.19 1.45 2.29
C VAL A 225 -14.70 0.02 2.02
N LEU A 226 -13.57 -0.13 1.34
CA LEU A 226 -12.94 -1.44 1.14
C LEU A 226 -12.49 -2.07 2.46
N LEU A 227 -11.96 -1.28 3.41
CA LEU A 227 -11.67 -1.76 4.77
C LEU A 227 -12.93 -2.32 5.44
N LEU A 228 -14.07 -1.60 5.31
CA LEU A 228 -15.35 -2.02 5.88
C LEU A 228 -15.88 -3.31 5.24
N ASN A 229 -15.60 -3.54 3.96
CA ASN A 229 -15.98 -4.77 3.26
C ASN A 229 -15.11 -5.98 3.65
N ASN A 230 -13.85 -5.74 4.02
CA ASN A 230 -12.90 -6.81 4.30
C ASN A 230 -12.89 -7.27 5.76
N PHE A 231 -13.42 -6.46 6.68
CA PHE A 231 -13.37 -6.74 8.12
C PHE A 231 -14.72 -6.55 8.79
N GLU A 232 -14.99 -7.35 9.80
CA GLU A 232 -16.17 -7.18 10.65
C GLU A 232 -16.08 -5.87 11.47
N PRO A 233 -17.22 -5.18 11.74
CA PRO A 233 -17.22 -3.90 12.46
C PRO A 233 -16.51 -3.91 13.81
N ASN A 234 -16.66 -4.99 14.60
CA ASN A 234 -15.98 -5.16 15.88
C ASN A 234 -14.45 -5.26 15.75
N VAL A 235 -13.94 -5.87 14.68
CA VAL A 235 -12.49 -5.96 14.38
C VAL A 235 -11.97 -4.58 14.04
N ILE A 236 -12.73 -3.81 13.24
CA ILE A 236 -12.37 -2.44 12.87
C ILE A 236 -12.30 -1.55 14.11
N GLU A 237 -13.32 -1.59 14.99
CA GLU A 237 -13.36 -0.77 16.20
C GLU A 237 -12.28 -1.12 17.23
N GLN A 238 -11.89 -2.39 17.31
CA GLN A 238 -10.83 -2.84 18.22
C GLN A 238 -9.43 -2.47 17.74
N ASN A 239 -9.18 -2.55 16.43
CA ASN A 239 -7.84 -2.39 15.85
C ASN A 239 -7.57 -0.99 15.32
N PHE A 240 -8.62 -0.21 15.02
CA PHE A 240 -8.48 1.12 14.44
C PHE A 240 -9.26 2.16 15.21
N ASN A 241 -8.65 3.33 15.45
CA ASN A 241 -9.33 4.44 16.11
C ASN A 241 -10.29 5.14 15.13
N THR A 242 -11.46 4.56 14.95
CA THR A 242 -12.49 5.06 14.02
C THR A 242 -13.60 5.84 14.71
N THR A 243 -13.50 6.08 16.03
CA THR A 243 -14.57 6.69 16.83
C THR A 243 -15.01 8.06 16.33
N SER A 244 -14.07 8.86 15.83
CA SER A 244 -14.32 10.22 15.31
C SER A 244 -14.74 10.25 13.83
N ILE A 245 -14.82 9.10 13.15
CA ILE A 245 -15.16 9.05 11.72
C ILE A 245 -16.69 9.02 11.56
N ASP A 246 -17.23 10.08 10.98
CA ASP A 246 -18.61 10.17 10.50
C ASP A 246 -18.64 9.89 8.99
N LEU A 247 -18.87 8.63 8.65
CA LEU A 247 -18.84 8.17 7.26
C LEU A 247 -19.94 8.78 6.40
N GLU A 248 -21.15 8.96 6.95
CA GLU A 248 -22.26 9.60 6.23
C GLU A 248 -21.88 11.02 5.81
N GLN A 249 -21.34 11.81 6.74
CA GLN A 249 -20.95 13.19 6.48
C GLN A 249 -19.81 13.26 5.45
N LEU A 250 -18.81 12.39 5.58
CA LEU A 250 -17.67 12.34 4.64
C LEU A 250 -18.14 12.04 3.22
N LEU A 251 -18.95 11.00 3.03
CA LEU A 251 -19.46 10.60 1.72
C LEU A 251 -20.39 11.64 1.13
N THR A 252 -21.31 12.19 1.91
CA THR A 252 -22.22 13.25 1.46
C THR A 252 -21.46 14.49 1.00
N ASN A 253 -20.43 14.90 1.75
CA ASN A 253 -19.61 16.05 1.38
C ASN A 253 -18.75 15.78 0.13
N LEU A 254 -18.15 14.58 -0.01
CA LEU A 254 -17.44 14.19 -1.23
C LEU A 254 -18.35 14.29 -2.45
N LEU A 255 -19.54 13.69 -2.38
CA LEU A 255 -20.50 13.67 -3.49
C LEU A 255 -21.05 15.06 -3.84
N ARG A 256 -21.05 16.01 -2.89
CA ARG A 256 -21.39 17.41 -3.17
C ARG A 256 -20.38 18.09 -4.10
N HIS A 257 -19.09 17.70 -4.02
CA HIS A 257 -18.03 18.23 -4.89
C HIS A 257 -17.93 17.51 -6.23
N ALA A 258 -18.39 16.26 -6.32
CA ALA A 258 -18.26 15.42 -7.50
C ALA A 258 -18.78 16.05 -8.82
N PRO A 259 -19.90 16.79 -8.88
CA PRO A 259 -20.35 17.40 -10.13
C PRO A 259 -19.38 18.40 -10.75
N SER A 260 -18.44 18.94 -9.96
CA SER A 260 -17.43 19.87 -10.47
C SER A 260 -16.22 19.16 -11.09
N TYR A 261 -16.00 17.88 -10.78
CA TYR A 261 -14.78 17.15 -11.12
C TYR A 261 -15.03 15.83 -11.85
N ALA A 262 -16.10 15.12 -11.51
CA ALA A 262 -16.47 13.86 -12.16
C ALA A 262 -17.25 14.13 -13.48
N THR A 263 -16.54 14.65 -14.48
CA THR A 263 -17.11 15.10 -15.76
C THR A 263 -16.75 14.21 -16.94
N LYS A 264 -15.75 13.33 -16.76
CA LYS A 264 -15.27 12.35 -17.73
C LYS A 264 -15.32 10.94 -17.14
N PRO A 265 -15.37 9.89 -17.97
CA PRO A 265 -15.41 8.51 -17.51
C PRO A 265 -14.31 8.17 -16.51
N GLU A 266 -13.05 8.56 -16.77
CA GLU A 266 -11.91 8.27 -15.91
C GLU A 266 -12.00 8.96 -14.54
N GLU A 267 -12.68 10.11 -14.48
CA GLU A 267 -12.88 10.88 -13.25
C GLU A 267 -14.04 10.33 -12.40
N ILE A 268 -14.94 9.54 -13.01
CA ILE A 268 -16.09 8.92 -12.35
C ILE A 268 -15.75 7.57 -11.74
N LEU A 269 -14.67 6.91 -12.17
CA LEU A 269 -14.29 5.59 -11.67
C LEU A 269 -14.21 5.51 -10.15
N ASP A 270 -13.74 6.56 -9.48
CA ASP A 270 -13.72 6.61 -8.01
C ASP A 270 -15.15 6.58 -7.41
N ILE A 271 -16.12 7.20 -8.08
CA ILE A 271 -17.53 7.17 -7.64
C ILE A 271 -18.18 5.82 -7.95
N VAL A 272 -17.82 5.20 -9.07
CA VAL A 272 -18.25 3.82 -9.41
C VAL A 272 -17.74 2.84 -8.36
N ALA A 273 -16.44 2.87 -8.05
CA ALA A 273 -15.84 2.02 -7.03
C ALA A 273 -16.51 2.22 -5.65
N LEU A 274 -16.80 3.47 -5.29
CA LEU A 274 -17.53 3.80 -4.07
C LEU A 274 -18.94 3.19 -4.06
N CYS A 275 -19.66 3.32 -5.17
CA CYS A 275 -21.00 2.75 -5.33
C CYS A 275 -21.01 1.23 -5.18
N ILE A 276 -20.07 0.53 -5.83
CA ILE A 276 -19.90 -0.92 -5.72
C ILE A 276 -19.59 -1.33 -4.28
N GLY A 277 -18.64 -0.65 -3.64
CA GLY A 277 -18.28 -0.92 -2.25
C GLY A 277 -19.46 -0.75 -1.28
N LEU A 278 -20.27 0.30 -1.47
CA LEU A 278 -21.47 0.54 -0.67
C LEU A 278 -22.56 -0.50 -0.93
N ASN A 279 -22.78 -0.94 -2.18
CA ASN A 279 -23.68 -2.03 -2.49
C ASN A 279 -23.25 -3.33 -1.81
N THR A 280 -21.96 -3.63 -1.78
CA THR A 280 -21.42 -4.79 -1.06
C THR A 280 -21.70 -4.72 0.44
N LEU A 281 -21.59 -3.54 1.08
CA LEU A 281 -21.99 -3.35 2.48
C LEU A 281 -23.48 -3.60 2.70
N VAL A 282 -24.33 -3.20 1.75
CA VAL A 282 -25.78 -3.47 1.77
C VAL A 282 -26.05 -4.96 1.70
N ASP A 283 -25.46 -5.65 0.74
CA ASP A 283 -25.68 -7.07 0.49
C ASP A 283 -25.18 -7.94 1.65
N THR A 284 -24.03 -7.58 2.27
CA THR A 284 -23.46 -8.28 3.41
C THR A 284 -24.07 -7.86 4.75
N GLN A 285 -24.92 -6.85 4.77
CA GLN A 285 -25.52 -6.24 5.97
C GLN A 285 -24.46 -5.72 6.97
N ASN A 286 -23.29 -5.34 6.47
CA ASN A 286 -22.19 -4.79 7.27
C ASN A 286 -22.30 -3.25 7.30
N TRP A 287 -23.26 -2.73 8.03
CA TRP A 287 -23.67 -1.32 7.98
C TRP A 287 -22.69 -0.34 8.62
N TYR A 288 -21.64 -0.72 9.20
CA TYR A 288 -20.69 0.09 9.99
C TYR A 288 -21.10 1.57 10.15
N LYS A 289 -21.71 1.93 11.30
CA LYS A 289 -22.20 3.29 11.63
C LYS A 289 -23.17 3.94 10.61
N LEU A 290 -23.57 3.25 9.56
CA LEU A 290 -24.60 3.68 8.61
C LEU A 290 -25.85 2.84 8.83
N SER A 291 -27.01 3.41 8.58
CA SER A 291 -28.25 2.64 8.40
C SER A 291 -28.43 2.24 6.94
N ALA A 292 -29.25 1.21 6.69
CA ALA A 292 -29.62 0.81 5.33
C ALA A 292 -30.13 2.00 4.48
N ASN A 293 -30.97 2.85 5.09
CA ASN A 293 -31.49 4.05 4.41
C ASN A 293 -30.39 5.05 4.02
N GLN A 294 -29.39 5.26 4.88
CA GLN A 294 -28.27 6.15 4.57
C GLN A 294 -27.43 5.58 3.42
N CYS A 295 -27.11 4.27 3.46
CA CYS A 295 -26.43 3.61 2.34
C CYS A 295 -27.20 3.79 1.03
N HIS A 296 -28.48 3.47 0.99
CA HIS A 296 -29.29 3.63 -0.22
C HIS A 296 -29.37 5.08 -0.71
N THR A 297 -29.41 6.06 0.21
CA THR A 297 -29.41 7.48 -0.15
C THR A 297 -28.08 7.88 -0.81
N ILE A 298 -26.95 7.40 -0.28
CA ILE A 298 -25.61 7.68 -0.81
C ILE A 298 -25.43 6.98 -2.15
N ILE A 299 -25.84 5.70 -2.27
CA ILE A 299 -25.81 4.94 -3.53
C ILE A 299 -26.62 5.68 -4.62
N ALA A 300 -27.85 6.12 -4.32
CA ALA A 300 -28.64 6.89 -5.26
C ALA A 300 -27.99 8.23 -5.68
N ALA A 301 -27.19 8.83 -4.80
CA ALA A 301 -26.42 10.02 -5.15
C ALA A 301 -25.21 9.67 -6.06
N CYS A 302 -24.55 8.52 -5.85
CA CYS A 302 -23.52 8.00 -6.76
C CYS A 302 -24.11 7.71 -8.15
N ASP A 303 -25.23 6.99 -8.22
CA ASP A 303 -25.91 6.66 -9.48
C ASP A 303 -26.25 7.92 -10.29
N LYS A 304 -26.68 8.98 -9.62
CA LYS A 304 -27.01 10.25 -10.25
C LYS A 304 -25.79 10.92 -10.93
N ILE A 305 -24.60 10.69 -10.40
CA ILE A 305 -23.35 11.18 -10.98
C ILE A 305 -22.90 10.23 -12.08
N ILE A 306 -22.94 8.93 -11.85
CA ILE A 306 -22.52 7.90 -12.82
C ILE A 306 -23.35 7.98 -14.09
N TYR A 307 -24.67 8.09 -13.96
CA TYR A 307 -25.61 8.11 -15.10
C TYR A 307 -26.09 9.53 -15.46
N GLN A 308 -25.27 10.57 -15.20
CA GLN A 308 -25.62 11.96 -15.50
C GLN A 308 -25.79 12.26 -17.00
N LYS A 309 -25.19 11.44 -17.87
CA LYS A 309 -25.28 11.50 -19.33
C LYS A 309 -25.10 10.13 -19.95
N ASP A 310 -25.40 9.99 -21.24
CA ASP A 310 -24.98 8.85 -22.05
C ASP A 310 -23.48 8.99 -22.38
N TRP A 311 -22.69 8.00 -21.98
CA TRP A 311 -21.24 7.98 -22.14
C TRP A 311 -20.78 7.30 -23.44
N GLN A 312 -21.68 6.69 -24.22
CA GLN A 312 -21.35 5.88 -25.38
C GLN A 312 -20.48 6.65 -26.40
N GLU A 313 -20.89 7.87 -26.74
CA GLU A 313 -20.17 8.70 -27.73
C GLU A 313 -18.74 9.05 -27.24
N GLU A 314 -18.58 9.38 -25.96
CA GLU A 314 -17.28 9.75 -25.39
C GLU A 314 -16.34 8.54 -25.34
N ILE A 315 -16.86 7.38 -24.90
CA ILE A 315 -16.15 6.12 -24.91
C ILE A 315 -15.76 5.76 -26.35
N ASP A 316 -16.68 5.86 -27.28
CA ASP A 316 -16.40 5.57 -28.70
C ASP A 316 -15.27 6.41 -29.29
N ASN A 317 -15.13 7.65 -28.86
CA ASN A 317 -14.11 8.55 -29.36
C ASN A 317 -12.73 8.39 -28.68
N THR A 318 -12.68 7.88 -27.45
CA THR A 318 -11.46 7.90 -26.61
C THR A 318 -10.98 6.52 -26.18
N LEU A 319 -11.74 5.44 -26.45
CA LEU A 319 -11.39 4.07 -26.05
C LEU A 319 -10.09 3.58 -26.70
N ILE A 320 -9.88 3.88 -27.97
CA ILE A 320 -8.70 3.48 -28.73
C ILE A 320 -8.11 4.72 -29.40
N THR A 321 -6.87 5.04 -29.03
CA THR A 321 -6.12 6.19 -29.55
C THR A 321 -4.89 5.73 -30.29
N GLU A 322 -4.09 6.65 -30.83
CA GLU A 322 -2.79 6.35 -31.42
C GLU A 322 -1.80 5.75 -30.41
N GLU A 323 -1.97 6.06 -29.12
CA GLU A 323 -1.14 5.56 -28.02
C GLU A 323 -1.54 4.14 -27.57
N GLY A 324 -2.70 3.65 -27.98
CA GLY A 324 -3.23 2.34 -27.64
C GLY A 324 -4.62 2.38 -27.02
N VAL A 325 -4.93 1.35 -26.22
CA VAL A 325 -6.22 1.20 -25.52
C VAL A 325 -6.21 1.94 -24.19
N ASN A 326 -7.26 2.70 -23.93
CA ASN A 326 -7.50 3.36 -22.64
C ASN A 326 -8.13 2.36 -21.67
N TYR A 327 -7.31 1.67 -20.88
CA TYR A 327 -7.77 0.65 -19.91
C TYR A 327 -8.71 1.19 -18.84
N PRO A 328 -8.47 2.35 -18.19
CA PRO A 328 -9.45 2.97 -17.28
C PRO A 328 -10.84 3.14 -17.89
N LEU A 329 -10.90 3.41 -19.18
CA LEU A 329 -12.16 3.53 -19.89
C LEU A 329 -12.82 2.17 -20.14
N CYS A 330 -12.04 1.11 -20.31
CA CYS A 330 -12.55 -0.26 -20.37
C CYS A 330 -13.16 -0.66 -19.01
N ASP A 331 -12.50 -0.33 -17.91
CA ASP A 331 -13.01 -0.58 -16.55
C ASP A 331 -14.34 0.17 -16.34
N PHE A 332 -14.39 1.46 -16.69
CA PHE A 332 -15.63 2.22 -16.58
C PHE A 332 -16.76 1.63 -17.42
N ALA A 333 -16.50 1.32 -18.70
CA ALA A 333 -17.50 0.76 -19.61
C ALA A 333 -18.05 -0.58 -19.10
N TYR A 334 -17.18 -1.42 -18.52
CA TYR A 334 -17.58 -2.68 -17.91
C TYR A 334 -18.53 -2.47 -16.73
N GLU A 335 -18.18 -1.56 -15.82
CA GLU A 335 -18.96 -1.29 -14.61
C GLU A 335 -20.32 -0.62 -14.88
N VAL A 336 -20.44 0.14 -15.97
CA VAL A 336 -21.71 0.79 -16.37
C VAL A 336 -22.46 0.03 -17.47
N ASP A 337 -22.05 -1.21 -17.77
CA ASP A 337 -22.67 -2.11 -18.77
C ASP A 337 -22.73 -1.53 -20.19
N ILE A 338 -21.68 -0.79 -20.60
CA ILE A 338 -21.54 -0.29 -21.96
C ILE A 338 -20.74 -1.31 -22.80
N ASP A 339 -21.37 -1.82 -23.88
CA ASP A 339 -20.75 -2.85 -24.72
C ASP A 339 -19.64 -2.28 -25.63
N ILE A 340 -18.39 -2.36 -25.18
CA ILE A 340 -17.18 -1.98 -25.91
C ILE A 340 -16.53 -3.16 -26.67
N TRP A 341 -17.08 -4.38 -26.52
CA TRP A 341 -16.51 -5.59 -27.08
C TRP A 341 -16.23 -5.53 -28.59
N PRO A 342 -17.11 -5.05 -29.46
CA PRO A 342 -16.87 -5.04 -30.89
C PRO A 342 -15.61 -4.25 -31.28
N ARG A 343 -15.35 -3.15 -30.59
CA ARG A 343 -14.19 -2.28 -30.84
C ARG A 343 -12.90 -2.91 -30.31
N LEU A 344 -12.91 -3.40 -29.08
CA LEU A 344 -11.75 -4.10 -28.50
C LEU A 344 -11.40 -5.34 -29.29
N PHE A 345 -12.40 -6.10 -29.76
CA PHE A 345 -12.16 -7.31 -30.54
C PHE A 345 -11.57 -6.98 -31.92
N SER A 346 -12.05 -5.93 -32.58
CA SER A 346 -11.45 -5.47 -33.85
C SER A 346 -9.97 -5.11 -33.66
N TYR A 347 -9.65 -4.33 -32.61
CA TYR A 347 -8.28 -3.96 -32.28
C TYR A 347 -7.42 -5.18 -31.93
N PHE A 348 -7.94 -6.13 -31.18
CA PHE A 348 -7.25 -7.38 -30.82
C PHE A 348 -6.96 -8.25 -32.05
N CYS A 349 -7.86 -8.30 -33.03
CA CYS A 349 -7.61 -9.04 -34.29
C CYS A 349 -6.41 -8.48 -35.08
N GLU A 350 -6.17 -7.17 -35.00
CA GLU A 350 -5.02 -6.52 -35.65
C GLU A 350 -3.74 -6.65 -34.81
N ARG A 351 -3.86 -6.78 -33.48
CA ARG A 351 -2.74 -6.83 -32.53
C ARG A 351 -2.94 -7.98 -31.52
N PRO A 352 -2.88 -9.24 -31.96
CA PRO A 352 -3.19 -10.40 -31.13
C PRO A 352 -2.21 -10.62 -29.97
N THR A 353 -1.06 -9.95 -29.95
CA THR A 353 -0.08 -9.99 -28.85
C THR A 353 -0.48 -9.11 -27.64
N GLU A 354 -1.50 -8.26 -27.76
CA GLU A 354 -2.04 -7.43 -26.68
C GLU A 354 -2.88 -8.27 -25.70
N ILE A 355 -2.22 -9.21 -25.00
CA ILE A 355 -2.89 -10.16 -24.08
C ILE A 355 -3.60 -9.48 -22.90
N GLN A 356 -3.24 -8.23 -22.59
CA GLN A 356 -3.90 -7.43 -21.56
C GLN A 356 -5.37 -7.14 -21.87
N LEU A 357 -5.81 -7.27 -23.12
CA LEU A 357 -7.20 -7.14 -23.53
C LEU A 357 -8.06 -8.37 -23.23
N LEU A 358 -7.45 -9.54 -23.02
CA LEU A 358 -8.19 -10.78 -22.80
C LEU A 358 -9.18 -10.74 -21.63
N PRO A 359 -8.86 -10.15 -20.46
CA PRO A 359 -9.83 -10.02 -19.36
C PRO A 359 -11.10 -9.28 -19.79
N TYR A 360 -10.97 -8.18 -20.51
CA TYR A 360 -12.11 -7.40 -20.99
C TYR A 360 -12.90 -8.12 -22.08
N LEU A 361 -12.22 -8.75 -23.06
CA LEU A 361 -12.86 -9.49 -24.13
C LEU A 361 -13.62 -10.73 -23.63
N LEU A 362 -13.18 -11.32 -22.51
CA LEU A 362 -13.81 -12.47 -21.89
C LEU A 362 -14.88 -12.08 -20.86
N ALA A 363 -14.84 -10.85 -20.32
CA ALA A 363 -15.82 -10.34 -19.36
C ALA A 363 -17.18 -10.04 -20.03
N PHE A 364 -17.20 -9.46 -21.24
CA PHE A 364 -18.43 -9.23 -22.03
C PHE A 364 -18.91 -10.53 -22.69
N THR A 365 -19.44 -11.43 -21.89
CA THR A 365 -19.72 -12.81 -22.27
C THR A 365 -20.92 -12.98 -23.21
N GLY A 366 -20.75 -13.89 -24.13
CA GLY A 366 -21.71 -14.64 -24.96
C GLY A 366 -20.89 -15.74 -25.62
N ASP A 367 -21.42 -16.96 -25.69
CA ASP A 367 -20.69 -18.14 -26.19
C ASP A 367 -19.96 -17.89 -27.52
N ASP A 368 -20.61 -17.12 -28.38
CA ASP A 368 -20.07 -16.71 -29.69
C ASP A 368 -18.86 -15.76 -29.56
N ARG A 369 -18.81 -14.89 -28.55
CA ARG A 369 -17.72 -13.90 -28.34
C ARG A 369 -16.47 -14.59 -27.82
N SER A 370 -16.61 -15.44 -26.83
CA SER A 370 -15.51 -16.22 -26.26
C SER A 370 -14.88 -17.13 -27.32
N GLN A 371 -15.68 -17.77 -28.18
CA GLN A 371 -15.16 -18.61 -29.25
C GLN A 371 -14.36 -17.80 -30.28
N LYS A 372 -14.83 -16.62 -30.66
CA LYS A 372 -14.10 -15.72 -31.58
C LYS A 372 -12.75 -15.30 -31.02
N VAL A 373 -12.68 -15.00 -29.71
CA VAL A 373 -11.41 -14.68 -29.03
C VAL A 373 -10.47 -15.88 -29.07
N LEU A 374 -10.96 -17.08 -28.73
CA LEU A 374 -10.17 -18.32 -28.79
C LEU A 374 -9.64 -18.59 -30.20
N ASP A 375 -10.45 -18.43 -31.25
CA ASP A 375 -10.02 -18.63 -32.64
C ASP A 375 -8.85 -17.69 -33.01
N VAL A 376 -8.86 -16.44 -32.52
CA VAL A 376 -7.75 -15.50 -32.75
C VAL A 376 -6.51 -15.94 -31.96
N VAL A 377 -6.66 -16.34 -30.72
CA VAL A 377 -5.55 -16.82 -29.88
C VAL A 377 -4.92 -18.08 -30.48
N GLU A 378 -5.74 -19.09 -30.84
CA GLU A 378 -5.25 -20.34 -31.43
C GLU A 378 -4.48 -20.08 -32.74
N LYS A 379 -4.99 -19.19 -33.59
CA LYS A 379 -4.33 -18.84 -34.88
C LYS A 379 -2.96 -18.19 -34.67
N ASN A 380 -2.76 -17.47 -33.56
CA ASN A 380 -1.55 -16.68 -33.28
C ASN A 380 -0.70 -17.27 -32.15
N ILE A 381 -1.00 -18.47 -31.65
CA ILE A 381 -0.37 -19.07 -30.44
C ILE A 381 1.17 -19.12 -30.53
N TYR A 382 1.74 -19.25 -31.72
CA TYR A 382 3.18 -19.24 -31.90
C TYR A 382 3.83 -17.87 -31.68
N GLN A 383 3.09 -16.77 -31.84
CA GLN A 383 3.59 -15.42 -31.52
C GLN A 383 3.71 -15.20 -30.01
N TYR A 384 2.80 -15.75 -29.23
CA TYR A 384 2.84 -15.66 -27.75
C TYR A 384 4.00 -16.45 -27.10
N LEU A 385 4.65 -17.36 -27.85
CA LEU A 385 5.75 -18.18 -27.35
C LEU A 385 7.13 -17.59 -27.68
N ILE A 386 7.20 -16.53 -28.49
CA ILE A 386 8.44 -15.94 -28.98
C ILE A 386 8.75 -14.60 -28.31
N ASP A 387 7.75 -13.89 -27.82
CA ASP A 387 7.85 -12.65 -27.05
C ASP A 387 7.85 -12.93 -25.54
#